data_d7d8ddc137cc17ddc1d2c8894661e3b3
#
_entry.id   d7d8ddc137cc17ddc1d2c8894661e3b3
#
_cell.length_a   1.000
_cell.length_b   1.000
_cell.length_c   1.000
_cell.angle_alpha   90.00
_cell.angle_beta   90.00
_cell.angle_gamma   90.00
#
_symmetry.space_group_name_H-M   'P 1'
#
loop_
_entity.id
_entity.type
_entity.pdbx_description
1 polymer ?
#
loop_
_entity_poly.entity_id
_entity_poly.type
_entity_poly.pdbx_seq_one_letter_code
_entity_poly.pdbx_strand_id
1 'polypeptide(L)'
;MKKVICVVLSVLLAVSCLTGLSGCGSSKKTTLYVYNWGQYISEGDDGSLDVIAAFEEAYPNIRVQYSTYDSNEIMYSKLSNGGITVDVIIPSDYMIGRMVQEGMLEELNFDNIPNYQYIDDSFKNTSYDPENKYSVPYTWGTVGIIYNTKYVDEADVTGWELLWNEKYAGKILMFDNSRDAFGIAEYLLGYDVNTTDEAELQACSAKLAEQKPVVQQYVMDQIFDAMENEEAWIAPYYAGDYLTMVEENPDLAFYRPTAQGYNMFIDAMCIPTCCQEKEAAEAFINFLCSPGISSANMEFLGYSVPSTAAKELMDPEVAGSEVAYPDADTLTTGTSFNFLPEETSRYMESLFMEVRNG
;
A
#
# COMPACT_ATOMS: atom_id res chain seq x y z
N MET A 1 25.18 -6.84 6.42
CA MET A 1 24.83 -7.75 7.52
C MET A 1 25.43 -7.44 8.91
N LYS A 2 26.71 -7.10 9.11
CA LYS A 2 27.27 -6.88 10.46
C LYS A 2 27.07 -5.48 11.06
N LYS A 3 26.63 -4.47 10.32
CA LYS A 3 26.43 -3.10 10.79
C LYS A 3 24.99 -2.82 11.28
N VAL A 4 24.00 -3.51 10.76
CA VAL A 4 22.57 -3.35 11.14
C VAL A 4 22.33 -3.85 12.56
N ILE A 5 23.01 -4.91 12.98
CA ILE A 5 22.86 -5.49 14.32
C ILE A 5 23.30 -4.51 15.44
N CYS A 6 24.22 -3.59 15.17
CA CYS A 6 24.71 -2.65 16.21
C CYS A 6 23.79 -1.46 16.46
N VAL A 7 22.98 -1.05 15.49
CA VAL A 7 22.05 0.10 15.63
C VAL A 7 20.80 -0.31 16.40
N VAL A 8 20.32 -1.54 16.21
CA VAL A 8 19.16 -2.07 16.96
C VAL A 8 19.46 -2.21 18.46
N LEU A 9 20.71 -2.56 18.83
CA LEU A 9 21.08 -2.67 20.24
C LEU A 9 21.18 -1.31 20.97
N SER A 10 21.43 -0.21 20.29
CA SER A 10 21.53 1.11 20.91
C SER A 10 20.18 1.80 21.19
N VAL A 11 19.13 1.42 20.51
CA VAL A 11 17.76 1.93 20.76
C VAL A 11 17.12 1.23 21.97
N LEU A 12 17.48 -0.02 22.24
CA LEU A 12 16.98 -0.81 23.39
C LEU A 12 17.48 -0.29 24.76
N LEU A 13 18.53 0.51 24.82
CA LEU A 13 19.13 0.97 26.08
C LEU A 13 18.52 2.27 26.67
N ALA A 14 17.65 2.97 25.93
CA ALA A 14 17.04 4.22 26.38
C ALA A 14 15.68 4.04 27.11
N VAL A 15 15.07 2.86 27.08
CA VAL A 15 13.74 2.59 27.67
C VAL A 15 13.81 1.94 29.07
N SER A 16 15.00 1.57 29.58
CA SER A 16 15.15 0.72 30.77
C SER A 16 15.19 1.43 32.15
N CYS A 17 14.68 2.66 32.29
CA CYS A 17 14.72 3.40 33.57
C CYS A 17 13.37 3.77 34.19
N LEU A 18 12.31 2.97 34.04
CA LEU A 18 11.07 3.16 34.81
C LEU A 18 10.38 1.82 35.14
N THR A 19 11.04 0.98 35.95
CA THR A 19 10.35 -0.16 36.58
C THR A 19 10.69 -0.23 38.05
N GLY A 20 9.77 0.22 38.85
CA GLY A 20 9.70 -0.09 40.30
C GLY A 20 8.25 -0.21 40.70
N LEU A 21 7.78 -1.46 40.75
CA LEU A 21 6.99 -2.05 41.80
C LEU A 21 6.05 -3.17 41.33
N SER A 22 6.42 -4.30 41.69
CA SER A 22 5.84 -5.64 41.74
C SER A 22 4.32 -5.75 41.95
N GLY A 23 3.70 -6.52 41.09
CA GLY A 23 2.49 -7.26 41.37
C GLY A 23 2.50 -8.52 40.53
N CYS A 24 2.82 -9.68 41.12
CA CYS A 24 2.70 -10.99 40.50
C CYS A 24 1.22 -11.35 40.35
N GLY A 25 0.57 -10.76 39.37
CA GLY A 25 -0.67 -11.20 38.79
C GLY A 25 -0.39 -11.39 37.32
N SER A 26 -0.73 -12.53 36.74
CA SER A 26 -0.74 -12.71 35.28
C SER A 26 -1.75 -11.74 34.72
N SER A 27 -1.33 -10.50 34.43
CA SER A 27 -2.18 -9.53 33.74
C SER A 27 -2.50 -10.12 32.36
N LYS A 28 -3.77 -10.29 32.07
CA LYS A 28 -4.23 -10.70 30.76
C LYS A 28 -3.66 -9.68 29.77
N LYS A 29 -2.85 -10.14 28.81
CA LYS A 29 -2.31 -9.24 27.77
C LYS A 29 -3.46 -8.61 27.01
N THR A 30 -3.33 -7.34 26.68
CA THR A 30 -4.19 -6.65 25.71
C THR A 30 -3.99 -7.29 24.35
N THR A 31 -5.07 -7.62 23.65
CA THR A 31 -4.99 -8.13 22.27
C THR A 31 -5.29 -6.99 21.32
N LEU A 32 -4.34 -6.66 20.47
CA LEU A 32 -4.45 -5.66 19.41
C LEU A 32 -4.74 -6.35 18.08
N TYR A 33 -5.83 -5.99 17.43
CA TYR A 33 -6.21 -6.53 16.13
C TYR A 33 -5.78 -5.60 15.01
N VAL A 34 -4.84 -6.05 14.19
CA VAL A 34 -4.33 -5.32 13.02
C VAL A 34 -4.83 -5.98 11.75
N TYR A 35 -5.41 -5.18 10.84
CA TYR A 35 -5.93 -5.62 9.56
C TYR A 35 -5.29 -4.83 8.45
N ASN A 36 -4.46 -5.47 7.64
CA ASN A 36 -3.56 -4.85 6.66
C ASN A 36 -3.69 -5.56 5.31
N TRP A 37 -2.99 -5.07 4.30
CA TRP A 37 -2.80 -5.75 3.02
C TRP A 37 -2.00 -7.05 3.19
N GLY A 38 -2.10 -7.96 2.21
CA GLY A 38 -1.18 -9.08 2.07
C GLY A 38 0.24 -8.57 1.79
N GLN A 39 1.25 -9.27 2.27
CA GLN A 39 2.67 -8.96 2.07
C GLN A 39 3.05 -7.49 2.32
N TYR A 40 2.51 -6.88 3.37
CA TYR A 40 2.62 -5.44 3.63
C TYR A 40 3.18 -5.10 5.01
N ILE A 41 3.81 -6.09 5.66
CA ILE A 41 4.62 -5.95 6.87
C ILE A 41 5.69 -7.04 6.87
N SER A 42 6.89 -6.72 7.32
CA SER A 42 7.97 -7.71 7.42
C SER A 42 7.73 -8.65 8.61
N GLU A 43 7.65 -9.94 8.36
CA GLU A 43 7.35 -10.99 9.34
C GLU A 43 8.58 -11.86 9.68
N GLY A 44 9.78 -11.39 9.32
CA GLY A 44 11.05 -12.06 9.66
C GLY A 44 11.54 -13.04 8.61
N ASP A 45 10.95 -13.06 7.42
CA ASP A 45 11.40 -13.88 6.32
C ASP A 45 12.77 -13.41 5.81
N ASP A 46 13.59 -14.35 5.32
CA ASP A 46 14.93 -14.13 4.78
C ASP A 46 15.89 -13.36 5.70
N GLY A 47 15.63 -13.40 7.02
CA GLY A 47 16.42 -12.71 8.02
C GLY A 47 16.09 -11.23 8.17
N SER A 48 14.97 -10.79 7.60
CA SER A 48 14.40 -9.47 7.81
C SER A 48 13.95 -9.25 9.26
N LEU A 49 13.49 -8.05 9.58
CA LEU A 49 12.93 -7.75 10.89
C LEU A 49 11.51 -8.34 11.00
N ASP A 50 11.25 -9.21 11.98
CA ASP A 50 9.86 -9.49 12.39
C ASP A 50 9.32 -8.28 13.18
N VAL A 51 8.56 -7.44 12.49
CA VAL A 51 8.03 -6.18 13.04
C VAL A 51 7.03 -6.44 14.17
N ILE A 52 6.20 -7.48 14.03
CA ILE A 52 5.21 -7.87 15.05
C ILE A 52 5.92 -8.36 16.32
N ALA A 53 6.89 -9.25 16.17
CA ALA A 53 7.66 -9.75 17.31
C ALA A 53 8.45 -8.62 17.97
N ALA A 54 9.05 -7.72 17.21
CA ALA A 54 9.77 -6.55 17.74
C ALA A 54 8.84 -5.59 18.50
N PHE A 55 7.61 -5.40 18.03
CA PHE A 55 6.60 -4.64 18.75
C PHE A 55 6.20 -5.33 20.06
N GLU A 56 5.92 -6.63 20.04
CA GLU A 56 5.56 -7.40 21.26
C GLU A 56 6.71 -7.46 22.28
N GLU A 57 7.96 -7.39 21.83
CA GLU A 57 9.12 -7.26 22.72
C GLU A 57 9.18 -5.87 23.38
N ALA A 58 8.93 -4.81 22.61
CA ALA A 58 8.91 -3.44 23.10
C ALA A 58 7.70 -3.17 24.03
N TYR A 59 6.57 -3.83 23.77
CA TYR A 59 5.32 -3.70 24.51
C TYR A 59 4.82 -5.06 25.03
N PRO A 60 5.47 -5.64 26.06
CA PRO A 60 5.27 -7.04 26.48
C PRO A 60 3.85 -7.34 27.01
N ASN A 61 3.07 -6.31 27.32
CA ASN A 61 1.67 -6.44 27.76
C ASN A 61 0.65 -6.42 26.60
N ILE A 62 1.11 -6.22 25.37
CA ILE A 62 0.27 -6.24 24.17
C ILE A 62 0.61 -7.51 23.37
N ARG A 63 -0.41 -8.09 22.75
CA ARG A 63 -0.29 -9.16 21.77
C ARG A 63 -1.01 -8.78 20.51
N VAL A 64 -0.33 -8.87 19.37
CA VAL A 64 -0.91 -8.56 18.06
C VAL A 64 -1.59 -9.79 17.48
N GLN A 65 -2.80 -9.60 16.96
CA GLN A 65 -3.50 -10.51 16.07
C GLN A 65 -3.53 -9.85 14.69
N TYR A 66 -2.65 -10.32 13.83
CA TYR A 66 -2.50 -9.79 12.47
C TYR A 66 -3.36 -10.58 11.49
N SER A 67 -4.02 -9.90 10.58
CA SER A 67 -4.82 -10.48 9.50
C SER A 67 -4.78 -9.58 8.27
N THR A 68 -5.08 -10.15 7.09
CA THR A 68 -4.93 -9.45 5.82
C THR A 68 -6.24 -9.34 5.05
N TYR A 69 -6.27 -8.39 4.10
CA TYR A 69 -7.34 -8.19 3.12
C TYR A 69 -6.74 -7.97 1.73
N ASP A 70 -7.54 -8.30 0.71
CA ASP A 70 -7.09 -8.25 -0.68
C ASP A 70 -7.39 -6.91 -1.37
N SER A 71 -8.37 -6.13 -0.86
CA SER A 71 -8.69 -4.79 -1.39
C SER A 71 -9.31 -3.87 -0.34
N ASN A 72 -9.22 -2.55 -0.56
CA ASN A 72 -9.89 -1.54 0.26
C ASN A 72 -11.39 -1.79 0.36
N GLU A 73 -12.03 -2.22 -0.73
CA GLU A 73 -13.48 -2.47 -0.81
C GLU A 73 -13.88 -3.66 0.07
N ILE A 74 -13.07 -4.73 0.09
CA ILE A 74 -13.29 -5.89 0.96
C ILE A 74 -13.13 -5.50 2.43
N MET A 75 -12.06 -4.77 2.76
CA MET A 75 -11.82 -4.25 4.11
C MET A 75 -12.99 -3.36 4.57
N TYR A 76 -13.35 -2.35 3.76
CA TYR A 76 -14.45 -1.44 4.01
C TYR A 76 -15.79 -2.17 4.20
N SER A 77 -16.10 -3.12 3.31
CA SER A 77 -17.34 -3.91 3.40
C SER A 77 -17.43 -4.70 4.70
N LYS A 78 -16.32 -5.29 5.16
CA LYS A 78 -16.31 -6.01 6.44
C LYS A 78 -16.51 -5.09 7.64
N LEU A 79 -15.89 -3.90 7.62
CA LEU A 79 -16.03 -2.92 8.69
C LEU A 79 -17.45 -2.32 8.74
N SER A 80 -18.00 -1.92 7.59
CA SER A 80 -19.34 -1.30 7.49
C SER A 80 -20.47 -2.27 7.84
N ASN A 81 -20.32 -3.56 7.53
CA ASN A 81 -21.30 -4.58 7.92
C ASN A 81 -21.20 -4.98 9.41
N GLY A 82 -20.12 -4.58 10.09
CA GLY A 82 -19.85 -4.97 11.47
C GLY A 82 -19.49 -6.44 11.63
N GLY A 83 -19.29 -6.86 12.87
CA GLY A 83 -19.00 -8.28 13.19
C GLY A 83 -17.52 -8.68 13.14
N ILE A 84 -16.63 -7.73 12.91
CA ILE A 84 -15.18 -7.91 13.09
C ILE A 84 -14.67 -6.99 14.20
N THR A 85 -13.64 -7.44 14.90
CA THR A 85 -12.88 -6.62 15.85
C THR A 85 -11.58 -6.22 15.16
N VAL A 86 -11.35 -4.92 15.01
CA VAL A 86 -10.15 -4.35 14.40
C VAL A 86 -9.80 -3.07 15.12
N ASP A 87 -8.52 -2.90 15.44
CA ASP A 87 -8.01 -1.73 16.15
C ASP A 87 -7.14 -0.85 15.25
N VAL A 88 -6.42 -1.43 14.31
CA VAL A 88 -5.61 -0.70 13.30
C VAL A 88 -5.91 -1.23 11.91
N ILE A 89 -6.09 -0.32 10.96
CA ILE A 89 -6.20 -0.58 9.52
C ILE A 89 -5.20 0.28 8.77
N ILE A 90 -4.78 -0.15 7.57
CA ILE A 90 -3.83 0.59 6.73
C ILE A 90 -4.41 0.73 5.30
N PRO A 91 -5.47 1.54 5.12
CA PRO A 91 -6.09 1.77 3.82
C PRO A 91 -5.34 2.79 2.97
N SER A 92 -5.68 2.82 1.68
CA SER A 92 -5.20 3.84 0.75
C SER A 92 -5.96 5.16 0.89
N ASP A 93 -5.35 6.22 0.41
CA ASP A 93 -5.78 7.61 0.46
C ASP A 93 -7.27 7.83 0.16
N TYR A 94 -7.78 7.33 -0.98
CA TYR A 94 -9.18 7.51 -1.37
C TYR A 94 -10.15 6.82 -0.39
N MET A 95 -9.75 5.68 0.16
CA MET A 95 -10.58 4.95 1.13
C MET A 95 -10.55 5.63 2.49
N ILE A 96 -9.41 6.20 2.90
CA ILE A 96 -9.33 7.04 4.11
C ILE A 96 -10.29 8.23 3.96
N GLY A 97 -10.25 8.93 2.81
CA GLY A 97 -11.15 10.04 2.53
C GLY A 97 -12.62 9.65 2.64
N ARG A 98 -13.00 8.48 2.14
CA ARG A 98 -14.35 7.91 2.31
C ARG A 98 -14.70 7.69 3.77
N MET A 99 -13.84 6.98 4.49
CA MET A 99 -14.09 6.60 5.90
C MET A 99 -14.12 7.82 6.83
N VAL A 100 -13.36 8.87 6.54
CA VAL A 100 -13.44 10.16 7.25
C VAL A 100 -14.81 10.81 7.04
N GLN A 101 -15.29 10.89 5.78
CA GLN A 101 -16.59 11.49 5.48
C GLN A 101 -17.76 10.71 6.10
N GLU A 102 -17.64 9.40 6.19
CA GLU A 102 -18.67 8.53 6.78
C GLU A 102 -18.57 8.42 8.31
N GLY A 103 -17.54 9.06 8.93
CA GLY A 103 -17.34 9.03 10.37
C GLY A 103 -16.98 7.65 10.91
N MET A 104 -16.23 6.87 10.13
CA MET A 104 -15.81 5.50 10.45
C MET A 104 -14.44 5.42 11.14
N LEU A 105 -13.72 6.55 11.26
CA LEU A 105 -12.41 6.63 11.89
C LEU A 105 -12.43 7.42 13.18
N GLU A 106 -11.63 7.01 14.15
CA GLU A 106 -11.35 7.73 15.39
C GLU A 106 -10.31 8.84 15.16
N GLU A 107 -10.50 10.01 15.80
CA GLU A 107 -9.42 11.01 15.87
C GLU A 107 -8.25 10.46 16.69
N LEU A 108 -7.03 10.58 16.17
CA LEU A 108 -5.80 10.13 16.82
C LEU A 108 -5.37 11.09 17.93
N ASN A 109 -4.81 10.56 19.00
CA ASN A 109 -4.11 11.34 20.00
C ASN A 109 -2.60 11.36 19.71
N PHE A 110 -2.13 12.41 19.05
CA PHE A 110 -0.72 12.55 18.66
C PHE A 110 0.24 12.68 19.85
N ASP A 111 -0.23 12.94 21.06
CA ASP A 111 0.61 12.85 22.26
C ASP A 111 1.09 11.39 22.53
N ASN A 112 0.31 10.41 22.05
CA ASN A 112 0.68 8.99 22.10
C ASN A 112 1.48 8.53 20.88
N ILE A 113 1.63 9.40 19.85
CA ILE A 113 2.33 9.11 18.60
C ILE A 113 3.50 10.10 18.37
N PRO A 114 4.44 10.24 19.32
CA PRO A 114 5.51 11.23 19.20
C PRO A 114 6.42 11.01 17.97
N ASN A 115 6.50 9.80 17.42
CA ASN A 115 7.28 9.51 16.22
C ASN A 115 6.63 10.08 14.94
N TYR A 116 5.39 10.60 14.98
CA TYR A 116 4.80 11.36 13.88
C TYR A 116 5.66 12.56 13.46
N GLN A 117 6.52 13.07 14.34
CA GLN A 117 7.48 14.11 14.02
C GLN A 117 8.45 13.74 12.90
N TYR A 118 8.67 12.44 12.64
CA TYR A 118 9.57 11.95 11.58
C TYR A 118 8.87 11.82 10.23
N ILE A 119 7.55 11.93 10.17
CA ILE A 119 6.82 12.00 8.89
C ILE A 119 7.10 13.35 8.25
N ASP A 120 7.53 13.34 7.00
CA ASP A 120 7.87 14.56 6.25
C ASP A 120 6.62 15.41 5.98
N ASP A 121 6.78 16.71 5.93
CA ASP A 121 5.67 17.66 5.79
C ASP A 121 4.93 17.52 4.45
N SER A 122 5.57 16.96 3.43
CA SER A 122 4.95 16.65 2.13
C SER A 122 3.86 15.57 2.20
N PHE A 123 3.87 14.75 3.24
CA PHE A 123 2.87 13.70 3.48
C PHE A 123 1.82 14.10 4.54
N LYS A 124 1.84 15.37 4.97
CA LYS A 124 0.87 15.92 5.93
C LYS A 124 -0.13 16.84 5.22
N ASN A 125 -1.27 17.08 5.86
CA ASN A 125 -2.35 17.93 5.32
C ASN A 125 -2.82 17.48 3.92
N THR A 126 -2.89 16.19 3.72
CA THR A 126 -3.31 15.57 2.47
C THR A 126 -4.80 15.82 2.20
N SER A 127 -5.24 15.64 0.93
CA SER A 127 -6.65 15.86 0.57
C SER A 127 -7.62 14.95 1.32
N TYR A 128 -7.19 13.78 1.73
CA TYR A 128 -8.01 12.81 2.45
C TYR A 128 -8.08 13.06 3.98
N ASP A 129 -7.08 13.75 4.55
CA ASP A 129 -7.04 14.13 5.98
C ASP A 129 -6.39 15.51 6.16
N PRO A 130 -7.04 16.61 5.72
CA PRO A 130 -6.43 17.94 5.65
C PRO A 130 -6.08 18.56 7.01
N GLU A 131 -6.63 18.03 8.08
CA GLU A 131 -6.35 18.48 9.45
C GLU A 131 -5.39 17.54 10.21
N ASN A 132 -4.90 16.47 9.57
CA ASN A 132 -4.06 15.41 10.17
C ASN A 132 -4.67 14.84 11.46
N LYS A 133 -5.93 14.44 11.41
CA LYS A 133 -6.64 13.98 12.60
C LYS A 133 -6.80 12.47 12.68
N TYR A 134 -6.89 11.80 11.52
CA TYR A 134 -7.39 10.43 11.42
C TYR A 134 -6.36 9.43 10.94
N SER A 135 -5.24 9.90 10.40
CA SER A 135 -4.28 9.05 9.70
C SER A 135 -2.83 9.40 9.98
N VAL A 136 -1.98 8.39 9.89
CA VAL A 136 -0.52 8.54 9.90
C VAL A 136 0.06 7.81 8.69
N PRO A 137 0.73 8.51 7.75
CA PRO A 137 1.31 7.88 6.58
C PRO A 137 2.22 6.70 6.93
N TYR A 138 2.02 5.57 6.25
CA TYR A 138 2.76 4.34 6.44
C TYR A 138 3.78 4.14 5.32
N THR A 139 3.30 4.24 4.10
CA THR A 139 4.10 4.17 2.88
C THR A 139 3.46 4.97 1.76
N TRP A 140 4.21 5.13 0.67
CA TRP A 140 3.71 5.70 -0.57
C TRP A 140 4.35 4.98 -1.77
N GLY A 141 3.74 5.12 -2.92
CA GLY A 141 4.25 4.50 -4.12
C GLY A 141 3.57 4.97 -5.39
N THR A 142 3.90 4.31 -6.47
CA THR A 142 3.36 4.58 -7.81
C THR A 142 2.95 3.29 -8.50
N VAL A 143 2.01 3.39 -9.41
CA VAL A 143 1.60 2.28 -10.28
C VAL A 143 2.30 2.43 -11.64
N GLY A 144 2.74 1.32 -12.19
CA GLY A 144 3.33 1.26 -13.52
C GLY A 144 3.07 -0.09 -14.19
N ILE A 145 3.83 -0.39 -15.20
CA ILE A 145 3.77 -1.66 -15.93
C ILE A 145 5.03 -2.46 -15.62
N ILE A 146 4.86 -3.66 -15.08
CA ILE A 146 5.92 -4.67 -14.95
C ILE A 146 5.89 -5.52 -16.21
N TYR A 147 7.05 -5.72 -16.84
CA TYR A 147 7.13 -6.54 -18.03
C TYR A 147 8.42 -7.37 -18.04
N ASN A 148 8.37 -8.56 -18.66
CA ASN A 148 9.51 -9.45 -18.78
C ASN A 148 10.27 -9.12 -20.07
N THR A 149 11.50 -8.62 -19.94
CA THR A 149 12.35 -8.16 -21.05
C THR A 149 12.78 -9.28 -22.01
N LYS A 150 12.67 -10.53 -21.58
CA LYS A 150 12.99 -11.71 -22.41
C LYS A 150 11.90 -11.99 -23.45
N TYR A 151 10.66 -11.61 -23.18
CA TYR A 151 9.50 -11.93 -24.01
C TYR A 151 8.80 -10.71 -24.59
N VAL A 152 8.96 -9.54 -23.98
CA VAL A 152 8.33 -8.29 -24.40
C VAL A 152 9.36 -7.43 -25.11
N ASP A 153 9.01 -7.00 -26.32
CA ASP A 153 9.85 -6.11 -27.13
C ASP A 153 9.80 -4.70 -26.52
N GLU A 154 10.94 -4.14 -26.19
CA GLU A 154 11.06 -2.80 -25.61
C GLU A 154 10.40 -1.73 -26.49
N ALA A 155 10.38 -1.92 -27.81
CA ALA A 155 9.74 -1.01 -28.73
C ALA A 155 8.20 -0.96 -28.58
N ASP A 156 7.60 -1.96 -27.96
CA ASP A 156 6.16 -1.99 -27.67
C ASP A 156 5.82 -1.32 -26.31
N VAL A 157 6.83 -1.04 -25.47
CA VAL A 157 6.66 -0.46 -24.13
C VAL A 157 6.57 1.07 -24.25
N THR A 158 5.42 1.58 -24.66
CA THR A 158 5.24 3.00 -24.98
C THR A 158 4.21 3.70 -24.09
N GLY A 159 3.36 2.95 -23.40
CA GLY A 159 2.29 3.48 -22.56
C GLY A 159 1.36 2.39 -22.07
N TRP A 160 0.22 2.79 -21.52
CA TRP A 160 -0.81 1.87 -21.03
C TRP A 160 -1.39 0.98 -22.15
N GLU A 161 -1.24 1.37 -23.42
CA GLU A 161 -1.64 0.57 -24.60
C GLU A 161 -1.00 -0.82 -24.64
N LEU A 162 0.14 -1.00 -23.98
CA LEU A 162 0.81 -2.30 -23.87
C LEU A 162 -0.11 -3.37 -23.30
N LEU A 163 -0.98 -2.99 -22.36
CA LEU A 163 -1.94 -3.90 -21.72
C LEU A 163 -3.08 -4.36 -22.65
N TRP A 164 -3.22 -3.78 -23.84
CA TRP A 164 -4.17 -4.16 -24.89
C TRP A 164 -3.50 -4.79 -26.11
N ASN A 165 -2.19 -5.03 -26.05
CA ASN A 165 -1.44 -5.50 -27.21
C ASN A 165 -1.72 -6.99 -27.49
N GLU A 166 -2.41 -7.29 -28.60
CA GLU A 166 -2.77 -8.65 -29.04
C GLU A 166 -1.55 -9.57 -29.24
N LYS A 167 -0.35 -9.01 -29.50
CA LYS A 167 0.91 -9.77 -29.61
C LYS A 167 1.18 -10.58 -28.35
N TYR A 168 0.71 -10.13 -27.21
CA TYR A 168 0.95 -10.74 -25.90
C TYR A 168 -0.32 -11.35 -25.29
N ALA A 169 -1.33 -11.63 -26.11
CA ALA A 169 -2.58 -12.20 -25.64
C ALA A 169 -2.39 -13.48 -24.82
N GLY A 170 -3.07 -13.56 -23.67
CA GLY A 170 -2.96 -14.66 -22.72
C GLY A 170 -1.68 -14.63 -21.87
N LYS A 171 -0.91 -13.51 -21.91
CA LYS A 171 0.28 -13.27 -21.10
C LYS A 171 0.24 -11.91 -20.38
N ILE A 172 -0.93 -11.27 -20.38
CA ILE A 172 -1.19 -9.99 -19.74
C ILE A 172 -2.07 -10.25 -18.51
N LEU A 173 -1.65 -9.76 -17.36
CA LEU A 173 -2.47 -9.69 -16.15
C LEU A 173 -3.15 -8.33 -16.05
N MET A 174 -4.21 -8.25 -15.24
CA MET A 174 -4.89 -7.01 -14.92
C MET A 174 -5.29 -7.00 -13.44
N PHE A 175 -5.42 -5.82 -12.84
CA PHE A 175 -5.88 -5.67 -11.47
C PHE A 175 -7.25 -6.29 -11.23
N ASP A 176 -7.41 -6.98 -10.10
CA ASP A 176 -8.68 -7.46 -9.58
C ASP A 176 -9.31 -6.48 -8.58
N ASN A 177 -9.14 -5.19 -8.84
CA ASN A 177 -9.87 -4.13 -8.17
C ASN A 177 -10.36 -3.08 -9.18
N SER A 178 -11.54 -2.53 -8.93
CA SER A 178 -12.19 -1.60 -9.87
C SER A 178 -11.45 -0.28 -9.98
N ARG A 179 -10.92 0.24 -8.87
CA ARG A 179 -10.34 1.59 -8.83
C ARG A 179 -9.07 1.68 -9.66
N ASP A 180 -8.15 0.72 -9.52
CA ASP A 180 -6.92 0.68 -10.32
C ASP A 180 -7.20 0.33 -11.78
N ALA A 181 -8.10 -0.64 -12.04
CA ALA A 181 -8.45 -1.03 -13.40
C ALA A 181 -9.08 0.14 -14.19
N PHE A 182 -10.01 0.88 -13.58
CA PHE A 182 -10.61 2.07 -14.18
C PHE A 182 -9.60 3.20 -14.32
N GLY A 183 -8.75 3.44 -13.31
CA GLY A 183 -7.70 4.45 -13.38
C GLY A 183 -6.79 4.27 -14.59
N ILE A 184 -6.40 3.04 -14.92
CA ILE A 184 -5.62 2.75 -16.13
C ILE A 184 -6.41 3.08 -17.41
N ALA A 185 -7.69 2.73 -17.47
CA ALA A 185 -8.53 3.05 -18.63
C ALA A 185 -8.76 4.56 -18.75
N GLU A 186 -8.93 5.28 -17.64
CA GLU A 186 -9.05 6.74 -17.58
C GLU A 186 -7.78 7.43 -18.11
N TYR A 187 -6.59 7.02 -17.67
CA TYR A 187 -5.31 7.51 -18.19
C TYR A 187 -5.19 7.24 -19.69
N LEU A 188 -5.53 6.05 -20.14
CA LEU A 188 -5.45 5.67 -21.55
C LEU A 188 -6.40 6.49 -22.43
N LEU A 189 -7.58 6.83 -21.91
CA LEU A 189 -8.58 7.63 -22.63
C LEU A 189 -8.40 9.14 -22.42
N GLY A 190 -7.49 9.57 -21.55
CA GLY A 190 -7.20 10.97 -21.22
C GLY A 190 -8.30 11.63 -20.39
N TYR A 191 -9.00 10.85 -19.57
CA TYR A 191 -9.98 11.33 -18.59
C TYR A 191 -9.33 11.65 -17.24
N ASP A 192 -10.04 12.43 -16.41
CA ASP A 192 -9.65 12.62 -15.03
C ASP A 192 -9.90 11.32 -14.26
N VAL A 193 -8.87 10.80 -13.57
CA VAL A 193 -8.98 9.57 -12.76
C VAL A 193 -9.94 9.72 -11.57
N ASN A 194 -10.39 10.94 -11.29
CA ASN A 194 -11.38 11.24 -10.26
C ASN A 194 -12.73 11.65 -10.86
N THR A 195 -12.98 11.29 -12.14
CA THR A 195 -14.23 11.62 -12.81
C THR A 195 -15.44 11.01 -12.11
N THR A 196 -16.54 11.75 -12.13
CA THR A 196 -17.88 11.27 -11.71
C THR A 196 -18.85 11.23 -12.87
N ASP A 197 -18.36 11.46 -14.10
CA ASP A 197 -19.19 11.43 -15.30
C ASP A 197 -19.49 9.99 -15.72
N GLU A 198 -20.77 9.63 -15.70
CA GLU A 198 -21.21 8.27 -16.07
C GLU A 198 -20.82 7.88 -17.50
N ALA A 199 -20.79 8.84 -18.44
CA ALA A 199 -20.43 8.54 -19.83
C ALA A 199 -18.94 8.22 -19.97
N GLU A 200 -18.06 8.89 -19.20
CA GLU A 200 -16.64 8.57 -19.11
C GLU A 200 -16.43 7.20 -18.48
N LEU A 201 -17.12 6.90 -17.37
CA LEU A 201 -17.06 5.58 -16.72
C LEU A 201 -17.55 4.46 -17.65
N GLN A 202 -18.62 4.69 -18.44
CA GLN A 202 -19.07 3.74 -19.45
C GLN A 202 -18.03 3.54 -20.56
N ALA A 203 -17.36 4.60 -21.00
CA ALA A 203 -16.27 4.50 -21.97
C ALA A 203 -15.08 3.70 -21.44
N CYS A 204 -14.71 3.90 -20.16
CA CYS A 204 -13.67 3.11 -19.48
C CYS A 204 -14.08 1.62 -19.40
N SER A 205 -15.31 1.32 -19.01
CA SER A 205 -15.83 -0.04 -18.97
C SER A 205 -15.77 -0.71 -20.35
N ALA A 206 -16.19 0.01 -21.41
CA ALA A 206 -16.09 -0.50 -22.78
C ALA A 206 -14.64 -0.76 -23.18
N LYS A 207 -13.71 0.12 -22.79
CA LYS A 207 -12.28 -0.05 -23.05
C LYS A 207 -11.69 -1.26 -22.32
N LEU A 208 -12.06 -1.49 -21.07
CA LEU A 208 -11.68 -2.69 -20.32
C LEU A 208 -12.29 -3.97 -20.92
N ALA A 209 -13.52 -3.91 -21.45
CA ALA A 209 -14.13 -5.03 -22.16
C ALA A 209 -13.37 -5.37 -23.47
N GLU A 210 -12.83 -4.37 -24.18
CA GLU A 210 -11.95 -4.59 -25.33
C GLU A 210 -10.64 -5.32 -24.95
N GLN A 211 -10.14 -5.10 -23.73
CA GLN A 211 -8.92 -5.74 -23.22
C GLN A 211 -9.13 -7.23 -22.89
N LYS A 212 -10.33 -7.60 -22.48
CA LYS A 212 -10.62 -8.94 -21.95
C LYS A 212 -10.08 -10.11 -22.78
N PRO A 213 -10.16 -10.13 -24.13
CA PRO A 213 -9.63 -11.22 -24.95
C PRO A 213 -8.12 -11.45 -24.82
N VAL A 214 -7.35 -10.45 -24.39
CA VAL A 214 -5.89 -10.54 -24.25
C VAL A 214 -5.46 -10.79 -22.81
N VAL A 215 -6.33 -10.55 -21.82
CA VAL A 215 -6.05 -10.74 -20.40
C VAL A 215 -6.03 -12.24 -20.07
N GLN A 216 -4.96 -12.67 -19.42
CA GLN A 216 -4.82 -14.03 -18.88
C GLN A 216 -5.66 -14.20 -17.62
N GLN A 217 -5.53 -13.24 -16.68
CA GLN A 217 -6.19 -13.29 -15.38
C GLN A 217 -6.27 -11.89 -14.75
N TYR A 218 -7.31 -11.69 -13.94
CA TYR A 218 -7.38 -10.57 -13.01
C TYR A 218 -6.78 -11.02 -11.69
N VAL A 219 -5.85 -10.24 -11.12
CA VAL A 219 -5.03 -10.62 -9.97
C VAL A 219 -4.85 -9.48 -8.98
N MET A 220 -4.54 -9.85 -7.75
CA MET A 220 -3.83 -9.05 -6.76
C MET A 220 -2.52 -9.80 -6.44
N ASP A 221 -2.29 -10.30 -5.24
CA ASP A 221 -1.03 -10.95 -4.83
C ASP A 221 -0.61 -12.17 -5.69
N GLN A 222 -1.53 -12.75 -6.47
CA GLN A 222 -1.19 -13.83 -7.42
C GLN A 222 -0.21 -13.39 -8.52
N ILE A 223 0.01 -12.09 -8.66
CA ILE A 223 0.98 -11.55 -9.62
C ILE A 223 2.40 -12.02 -9.31
N PHE A 224 2.78 -12.17 -8.04
CA PHE A 224 4.13 -12.59 -7.64
C PHE A 224 4.48 -13.91 -8.31
N ASP A 225 3.74 -14.97 -8.02
CA ASP A 225 3.96 -16.29 -8.62
C ASP A 225 3.96 -16.24 -10.16
N ALA A 226 3.01 -15.49 -10.75
CA ALA A 226 2.84 -15.47 -12.20
C ALA A 226 3.97 -14.76 -12.95
N MET A 227 4.51 -13.65 -12.41
CA MET A 227 5.59 -12.89 -13.03
C MET A 227 6.95 -13.50 -12.73
N GLU A 228 7.19 -13.97 -11.51
CA GLU A 228 8.43 -14.60 -11.10
C GLU A 228 8.69 -15.91 -11.86
N ASN A 229 7.65 -16.73 -12.05
CA ASN A 229 7.74 -18.00 -12.78
C ASN A 229 7.55 -17.88 -14.31
N GLU A 230 7.50 -16.66 -14.88
CA GLU A 230 7.31 -16.40 -16.32
C GLU A 230 5.98 -16.93 -16.87
N GLU A 231 4.99 -17.17 -16.02
CA GLU A 231 3.64 -17.60 -16.44
C GLU A 231 2.88 -16.45 -17.12
N ALA A 232 3.11 -15.22 -16.68
CA ALA A 232 2.69 -13.98 -17.32
C ALA A 232 3.92 -13.15 -17.72
N TRP A 233 3.73 -12.20 -18.63
CA TRP A 233 4.82 -11.38 -19.16
C TRP A 233 4.61 -9.89 -18.97
N ILE A 234 3.39 -9.44 -18.74
CA ILE A 234 3.03 -8.03 -18.59
C ILE A 234 1.95 -7.92 -17.52
N ALA A 235 2.12 -6.98 -16.60
CA ALA A 235 1.14 -6.67 -15.58
C ALA A 235 1.21 -5.18 -15.20
N PRO A 236 0.10 -4.49 -15.00
CA PRO A 236 0.11 -3.24 -14.25
C PRO A 236 0.22 -3.59 -12.77
N TYR A 237 1.15 -2.95 -12.03
CA TYR A 237 1.24 -3.17 -10.60
C TYR A 237 2.03 -2.08 -9.88
N TYR A 238 2.18 -2.24 -8.58
CA TYR A 238 2.83 -1.27 -7.70
C TYR A 238 4.35 -1.36 -7.79
N ALA A 239 5.00 -0.21 -7.73
CA ALA A 239 6.45 -0.09 -7.85
C ALA A 239 7.23 -0.82 -6.75
N GLY A 240 6.66 -0.87 -5.53
CA GLY A 240 7.28 -1.59 -4.41
C GLY A 240 7.35 -3.09 -4.68
N ASP A 241 6.24 -3.69 -5.07
CA ASP A 241 6.17 -5.13 -5.34
C ASP A 241 7.07 -5.54 -6.52
N TYR A 242 7.23 -4.66 -7.53
CA TYR A 242 8.22 -4.90 -8.58
C TYR A 242 9.63 -5.07 -8.02
N LEU A 243 10.01 -4.26 -7.01
CA LEU A 243 11.36 -4.33 -6.45
C LEU A 243 11.63 -5.65 -5.72
N THR A 244 10.61 -6.28 -5.15
CA THR A 244 10.76 -7.64 -4.60
C THR A 244 10.73 -8.71 -5.69
N MET A 245 9.82 -8.61 -6.67
CA MET A 245 9.74 -9.56 -7.78
C MET A 245 11.01 -9.61 -8.64
N VAL A 246 11.70 -8.47 -8.85
CA VAL A 246 12.92 -8.43 -9.66
C VAL A 246 14.10 -9.13 -9.00
N GLU A 247 14.11 -9.30 -7.68
CA GLU A 247 15.10 -10.10 -6.96
C GLU A 247 14.98 -11.59 -7.32
N GLU A 248 13.74 -12.08 -7.47
CA GLU A 248 13.45 -13.47 -7.86
C GLU A 248 13.55 -13.69 -9.38
N ASN A 249 13.14 -12.70 -10.18
CA ASN A 249 13.23 -12.75 -11.64
C ASN A 249 13.90 -11.49 -12.21
N PRO A 250 15.24 -11.51 -12.44
CA PRO A 250 16.01 -10.37 -12.95
C PRO A 250 15.65 -9.94 -14.39
N ASP A 251 14.86 -10.72 -15.12
CA ASP A 251 14.37 -10.36 -16.46
C ASP A 251 13.16 -9.41 -16.42
N LEU A 252 12.64 -9.09 -15.22
CA LEU A 252 11.58 -8.12 -15.07
C LEU A 252 12.10 -6.68 -15.14
N ALA A 253 11.31 -5.80 -15.75
CA ALA A 253 11.53 -4.36 -15.78
C ALA A 253 10.25 -3.60 -15.44
N PHE A 254 10.41 -2.37 -14.98
CA PHE A 254 9.31 -1.48 -14.61
C PHE A 254 9.26 -0.27 -15.53
N TYR A 255 8.08 -0.01 -16.11
CA TYR A 255 7.83 1.16 -16.93
C TYR A 255 6.73 2.02 -16.28
N ARG A 256 7.00 3.31 -16.12
CA ARG A 256 6.04 4.31 -15.62
C ARG A 256 5.54 5.16 -16.78
N PRO A 257 4.24 5.11 -17.14
CA PRO A 257 3.67 5.83 -18.29
C PRO A 257 3.51 7.33 -18.01
N THR A 258 4.62 8.06 -17.84
CA THR A 258 4.63 9.49 -17.45
C THR A 258 3.93 10.40 -18.46
N ALA A 259 3.89 10.03 -19.75
CA ALA A 259 3.23 10.81 -20.78
C ALA A 259 1.69 10.76 -20.70
N GLN A 260 1.13 9.69 -20.10
CA GLN A 260 -0.32 9.49 -19.98
C GLN A 260 -0.81 9.75 -18.54
N GLY A 261 0.11 9.75 -17.57
CA GLY A 261 -0.18 9.78 -16.15
C GLY A 261 -0.22 8.38 -15.54
N TYR A 262 -0.11 8.33 -14.23
CA TYR A 262 -0.13 7.11 -13.42
C TYR A 262 -0.60 7.42 -12.01
N ASN A 263 -1.07 6.40 -11.29
CA ASN A 263 -1.48 6.58 -9.90
C ASN A 263 -0.27 6.74 -8.97
N MET A 264 -0.34 7.76 -8.12
CA MET A 264 0.47 7.91 -6.90
C MET A 264 -0.44 7.71 -5.70
N PHE A 265 -0.07 6.84 -4.79
CA PHE A 265 -0.87 6.55 -3.61
C PHE A 265 -0.08 6.79 -2.32
N ILE A 266 -0.83 7.05 -1.25
CA ILE A 266 -0.34 7.04 0.12
C ILE A 266 -1.24 6.10 0.90
N ASP A 267 -0.64 5.08 1.50
CA ASP A 267 -1.33 4.24 2.47
C ASP A 267 -1.01 4.73 3.88
N ALA A 268 -2.02 4.82 4.72
CA ALA A 268 -1.84 5.37 6.04
C ALA A 268 -2.55 4.54 7.13
N MET A 269 -1.93 4.53 8.30
CA MET A 269 -2.44 3.85 9.49
C MET A 269 -3.58 4.64 10.10
N CYS A 270 -4.72 3.98 10.30
CA CYS A 270 -5.93 4.55 10.86
C CYS A 270 -6.51 3.66 11.96
N ILE A 271 -7.30 4.26 12.84
CA ILE A 271 -8.03 3.57 13.90
C ILE A 271 -9.53 3.63 13.56
N PRO A 272 -10.19 2.50 13.26
CA PRO A 272 -11.62 2.50 12.98
C PRO A 272 -12.46 2.69 14.27
N THR A 273 -13.68 3.24 14.14
CA THR A 273 -14.58 3.48 15.28
C THR A 273 -15.03 2.22 16.03
N CYS A 274 -14.81 1.04 15.46
CA CYS A 274 -15.03 -0.24 16.15
C CYS A 274 -13.85 -0.66 17.06
N CYS A 275 -12.77 0.10 17.10
CA CYS A 275 -11.59 -0.15 17.92
C CYS A 275 -11.96 -0.28 19.41
N GLN A 276 -11.34 -1.23 20.09
CA GLN A 276 -11.52 -1.48 21.52
C GLN A 276 -10.29 -1.08 22.34
N GLU A 277 -9.10 -1.04 21.71
CA GLU A 277 -7.81 -0.90 22.39
C GLU A 277 -7.01 0.29 21.81
N LYS A 278 -7.62 1.49 21.83
CA LYS A 278 -7.10 2.69 21.17
C LYS A 278 -5.67 3.07 21.59
N GLU A 279 -5.35 3.02 22.90
CA GLU A 279 -4.00 3.32 23.37
C GLU A 279 -2.95 2.32 22.83
N ALA A 280 -3.32 1.03 22.71
CA ALA A 280 -2.46 0.01 22.12
C ALA A 280 -2.31 0.21 20.60
N ALA A 281 -3.38 0.64 19.91
CA ALA A 281 -3.35 0.99 18.50
C ALA A 281 -2.43 2.18 18.23
N GLU A 282 -2.54 3.25 19.01
CA GLU A 282 -1.67 4.42 18.91
C GLU A 282 -0.20 4.08 19.21
N ALA A 283 0.05 3.17 20.19
CA ALA A 283 1.40 2.68 20.46
C ALA A 283 1.98 1.88 19.28
N PHE A 284 1.17 1.08 18.59
CA PHE A 284 1.58 0.34 17.40
C PHE A 284 1.89 1.29 16.22
N ILE A 285 1.03 2.26 15.98
CA ILE A 285 1.25 3.31 14.98
C ILE A 285 2.55 4.07 15.29
N ASN A 286 2.74 4.48 16.54
CA ASN A 286 3.96 5.16 16.96
C ASN A 286 5.22 4.30 16.75
N PHE A 287 5.14 3.01 17.01
CA PHE A 287 6.24 2.08 16.82
C PHE A 287 6.63 1.98 15.34
N LEU A 288 5.66 1.84 14.44
CA LEU A 288 5.88 1.80 13.00
C LEU A 288 6.45 3.09 12.42
N CYS A 289 6.16 4.25 13.02
CA CYS A 289 6.73 5.55 12.65
C CYS A 289 8.19 5.74 13.10
N SER A 290 8.74 4.84 13.92
CA SER A 290 10.15 4.93 14.31
C SER A 290 11.04 4.76 13.08
N PRO A 291 12.01 5.66 12.82
CA PRO A 291 12.82 5.61 11.61
C PRO A 291 13.50 4.26 11.36
N GLY A 292 14.03 3.61 12.41
CA GLY A 292 14.68 2.31 12.27
C GLY A 292 13.71 1.17 11.94
N ILE A 293 12.48 1.21 12.48
CA ILE A 293 11.44 0.20 12.18
C ILE A 293 10.87 0.44 10.78
N SER A 294 10.51 1.70 10.46
CA SER A 294 9.99 2.08 9.15
C SER A 294 10.98 1.74 8.03
N SER A 295 12.27 2.07 8.21
CA SER A 295 13.35 1.73 7.28
C SER A 295 13.45 0.22 7.06
N ALA A 296 13.62 -0.58 8.12
CA ALA A 296 13.82 -2.02 8.00
C ALA A 296 12.59 -2.73 7.41
N ASN A 297 11.39 -2.26 7.76
CA ASN A 297 10.13 -2.79 7.23
C ASN A 297 9.99 -2.52 5.73
N MET A 298 10.15 -1.26 5.32
CA MET A 298 9.95 -0.87 3.90
C MET A 298 11.11 -1.29 3.00
N GLU A 299 12.33 -1.41 3.52
CA GLU A 299 13.46 -1.96 2.79
C GLU A 299 13.21 -3.42 2.38
N PHE A 300 12.62 -4.24 3.28
CA PHE A 300 12.22 -5.61 2.98
C PHE A 300 11.07 -5.67 1.98
N LEU A 301 10.09 -4.77 2.11
CA LEU A 301 8.91 -4.73 1.25
C LEU A 301 9.15 -4.05 -0.11
N GLY A 302 10.28 -3.38 -0.31
CA GLY A 302 10.57 -2.61 -1.51
C GLY A 302 9.84 -1.27 -1.62
N TYR A 303 9.07 -0.86 -0.60
CA TYR A 303 8.23 0.34 -0.64
C TYR A 303 8.92 1.60 -0.11
N SER A 304 8.38 2.75 -0.49
CA SER A 304 8.94 4.06 -0.12
C SER A 304 8.45 4.52 1.24
N VAL A 305 9.36 5.00 2.07
CA VAL A 305 9.03 5.56 3.39
C VAL A 305 8.59 7.02 3.28
N PRO A 306 7.57 7.45 4.06
CA PRO A 306 7.16 8.86 4.13
C PRO A 306 8.01 9.67 5.13
N SER A 307 9.30 9.33 5.26
CA SER A 307 10.22 9.87 6.26
C SER A 307 11.65 9.92 5.73
N THR A 308 12.19 11.12 5.57
CA THR A 308 13.61 11.30 5.21
C THR A 308 14.53 10.64 6.23
N ALA A 309 14.22 10.74 7.53
CA ALA A 309 15.00 10.10 8.58
C ALA A 309 15.03 8.56 8.50
N ALA A 310 13.94 7.94 8.02
CA ALA A 310 13.90 6.50 7.77
C ALA A 310 14.66 6.17 6.48
N LYS A 311 14.48 6.95 5.41
CA LYS A 311 15.17 6.76 4.13
C LYS A 311 16.69 6.82 4.27
N GLU A 312 17.21 7.69 5.11
CA GLU A 312 18.66 7.83 5.39
C GLU A 312 19.26 6.57 6.08
N LEU A 313 18.42 5.71 6.65
CA LEU A 313 18.85 4.45 7.29
C LEU A 313 18.80 3.26 6.35
N MET A 314 18.10 3.36 5.22
CA MET A 314 17.98 2.29 4.23
C MET A 314 19.32 2.00 3.54
N ASP A 315 19.40 0.82 2.92
CA ASP A 315 20.51 0.53 2.01
C ASP A 315 20.53 1.59 0.89
N PRO A 316 21.71 2.14 0.56
CA PRO A 316 21.82 3.18 -0.47
C PRO A 316 21.31 2.77 -1.85
N GLU A 317 21.30 1.48 -2.20
CA GLU A 317 20.75 0.97 -3.47
C GLU A 317 19.21 1.08 -3.45
N VAL A 318 18.57 0.74 -2.33
CA VAL A 318 17.12 0.88 -2.15
C VAL A 318 16.71 2.37 -2.08
N ALA A 319 17.38 3.15 -1.23
CA ALA A 319 17.12 4.58 -1.07
C ALA A 319 17.38 5.39 -2.36
N GLY A 320 18.25 4.91 -3.24
CA GLY A 320 18.59 5.51 -4.53
C GLY A 320 17.81 4.95 -5.72
N SER A 321 16.90 4.01 -5.51
CA SER A 321 16.08 3.43 -6.58
C SER A 321 15.15 4.48 -7.20
N GLU A 322 15.27 4.73 -8.51
CA GLU A 322 14.36 5.63 -9.25
C GLU A 322 12.94 5.02 -9.38
N VAL A 323 12.78 3.73 -9.16
CA VAL A 323 11.49 3.06 -9.14
C VAL A 323 10.76 3.38 -7.82
N ALA A 324 11.43 3.23 -6.68
CA ALA A 324 10.87 3.57 -5.38
C ALA A 324 10.76 5.10 -5.18
N TYR A 325 11.81 5.83 -5.53
CA TYR A 325 11.93 7.27 -5.29
C TYR A 325 12.19 8.03 -6.60
N PRO A 326 11.18 8.15 -7.47
CA PRO A 326 11.31 8.88 -8.73
C PRO A 326 11.63 10.35 -8.48
N ASP A 327 12.24 10.99 -9.47
CA ASP A 327 12.59 12.40 -9.40
C ASP A 327 11.34 13.32 -9.36
N ALA A 328 11.56 14.59 -9.00
CA ALA A 328 10.49 15.56 -8.84
C ALA A 328 9.72 15.83 -10.15
N ASP A 329 10.38 15.77 -11.32
CA ASP A 329 9.76 15.99 -12.62
C ASP A 329 8.81 14.83 -12.95
N THR A 330 9.25 13.60 -12.71
CA THR A 330 8.44 12.38 -12.82
C THR A 330 7.20 12.45 -11.92
N LEU A 331 7.37 12.83 -10.64
CA LEU A 331 6.26 12.94 -9.69
C LEU A 331 5.18 13.95 -10.11
N THR A 332 5.50 14.97 -10.90
CA THR A 332 4.50 15.94 -11.37
C THR A 332 3.47 15.36 -12.33
N THR A 333 3.72 14.19 -12.90
CA THR A 333 2.80 13.48 -13.82
C THR A 333 1.94 12.43 -13.14
N GLY A 334 2.22 12.14 -11.88
CA GLY A 334 1.41 11.25 -11.05
C GLY A 334 0.16 11.95 -10.50
N THR A 335 -0.90 11.20 -10.30
CA THR A 335 -2.16 11.70 -9.75
C THR A 335 -2.67 10.76 -8.66
N SER A 336 -3.05 11.31 -7.51
CA SER A 336 -3.68 10.50 -6.45
C SER A 336 -5.16 10.28 -6.73
N PHE A 337 -5.63 9.12 -6.33
CA PHE A 337 -7.06 8.84 -6.30
C PHE A 337 -7.71 9.60 -5.13
N ASN A 338 -8.77 10.34 -5.43
CA ASN A 338 -9.61 10.93 -4.41
C ASN A 338 -10.79 10.01 -4.08
N PHE A 339 -11.41 10.24 -2.95
CA PHE A 339 -12.69 9.64 -2.66
C PHE A 339 -13.73 10.04 -3.73
N LEU A 340 -14.38 9.06 -4.31
CA LEU A 340 -15.52 9.26 -5.21
C LEU A 340 -16.83 9.11 -4.41
N PRO A 341 -17.89 9.87 -4.77
CA PRO A 341 -19.21 9.68 -4.17
C PRO A 341 -19.64 8.21 -4.20
N GLU A 342 -20.36 7.77 -3.17
CA GLU A 342 -20.76 6.36 -3.03
C GLU A 342 -21.51 5.82 -4.26
N GLU A 343 -22.37 6.65 -4.87
CA GLU A 343 -23.08 6.28 -6.11
C GLU A 343 -22.12 6.02 -7.26
N THR A 344 -21.11 6.89 -7.44
CA THR A 344 -20.07 6.74 -8.47
C THR A 344 -19.22 5.49 -8.24
N SER A 345 -18.77 5.28 -7.00
CA SER A 345 -17.97 4.09 -6.63
C SER A 345 -18.75 2.80 -6.89
N ARG A 346 -19.99 2.72 -6.46
CA ARG A 346 -20.86 1.55 -6.71
C ARG A 346 -21.12 1.33 -8.20
N TYR A 347 -21.30 2.42 -8.94
CA TYR A 347 -21.48 2.33 -10.39
C TYR A 347 -20.23 1.77 -11.07
N MET A 348 -19.06 2.30 -10.74
CA MET A 348 -17.77 1.80 -11.23
C MET A 348 -17.59 0.31 -10.89
N GLU A 349 -17.84 -0.10 -9.65
CA GLU A 349 -17.78 -1.51 -9.23
C GLU A 349 -18.74 -2.40 -10.05
N SER A 350 -19.97 -1.93 -10.30
CA SER A 350 -20.95 -2.70 -11.10
C SER A 350 -20.48 -2.90 -12.54
N LEU A 351 -19.95 -1.85 -13.16
CA LEU A 351 -19.40 -1.90 -14.51
C LEU A 351 -18.17 -2.83 -14.58
N PHE A 352 -17.30 -2.79 -13.57
CA PHE A 352 -16.14 -3.69 -13.50
C PHE A 352 -16.56 -5.15 -13.38
N MET A 353 -17.56 -5.43 -12.55
CA MET A 353 -18.13 -6.79 -12.44
C MET A 353 -18.73 -7.27 -13.75
N GLU A 354 -19.37 -6.41 -14.54
CA GLU A 354 -19.87 -6.74 -15.87
C GLU A 354 -18.72 -7.09 -16.82
N VAL A 355 -17.63 -6.32 -16.83
CA VAL A 355 -16.42 -6.61 -17.63
C VAL A 355 -15.83 -7.97 -17.26
N ARG A 356 -15.69 -8.24 -15.95
CA ARG A 356 -15.09 -9.50 -15.50
C ARG A 356 -15.92 -10.75 -15.84
N ASN A 357 -17.24 -10.64 -15.75
CA ASN A 357 -18.18 -11.77 -15.90
C ASN A 357 -18.67 -11.97 -17.35
N GLY A 358 -18.61 -10.94 -18.20
CA GLY A 358 -18.99 -10.99 -19.63
C GLY A 358 -17.92 -11.63 -20.46
#